data_339dcda948ccd709acf24580bb64bebc
#
_entry.id   339dcda948ccd709acf24580bb64bebc
#
_cell.length_a   1.000
_cell.length_b   1.000
_cell.length_c   1.000
_cell.angle_alpha   90.00
_cell.angle_beta   90.00
_cell.angle_gamma   90.00
#
_symmetry.space_group_name_H-M   'P 1'
#
loop_
_entity.id
_entity.type
_entity.pdbx_description
1 polymer ?
#
loop_
_entity_poly.entity_id
_entity_poly.type
_entity_poly.pdbx_seq_one_letter_code
_entity_poly.pdbx_strand_id
1 'polypeptide(L)'
;MEIKAIIIRGNGNSLATDNWFPYLDEELPKLGIKVIHKDFPDADLAREEYWIPFITELGADENTILIGHSTGAVAAMRYAENNKILGSILVGVCHTDLGIDSEKISGYFNRPWNWGAIKNNQKWIVHFFSTDDPYIPIKETKHINKNLQTEYYEYNDAGHFGSDKTTFPKMIEIIKNKIS
;
A
#
# COMPACT_ATOMS: atom_id res chain seq x y z
N MET A 1 19.95 -11.45 -4.47
CA MET A 1 18.56 -11.95 -4.43
C MET A 1 17.71 -11.01 -5.24
N GLU A 2 16.72 -11.52 -5.97
CA GLU A 2 15.86 -10.71 -6.85
C GLU A 2 14.87 -9.91 -6.02
N ILE A 3 14.83 -8.59 -6.21
CA ILE A 3 13.83 -7.73 -5.58
C ILE A 3 12.52 -7.85 -6.35
N LYS A 4 11.41 -7.97 -5.63
CA LYS A 4 10.05 -8.04 -6.17
C LYS A 4 9.21 -6.86 -5.68
N ALA A 5 8.27 -6.41 -6.48
CA ALA A 5 7.22 -5.49 -6.06
C ALA A 5 5.86 -6.14 -6.30
N ILE A 6 5.03 -6.20 -5.26
CA ILE A 6 3.62 -6.59 -5.38
C ILE A 6 2.79 -5.32 -5.30
N ILE A 7 2.02 -5.03 -6.36
CA ILE A 7 1.10 -3.90 -6.42
C ILE A 7 -0.27 -4.35 -5.92
N ILE A 8 -0.76 -3.68 -4.89
CA ILE A 8 -2.03 -3.99 -4.21
C ILE A 8 -2.96 -2.80 -4.39
N ARG A 9 -3.96 -2.95 -5.23
CA ARG A 9 -4.94 -1.91 -5.55
C ARG A 9 -5.92 -1.67 -4.39
N GLY A 10 -6.76 -0.66 -4.49
CA GLY A 10 -7.88 -0.44 -3.56
C GLY A 10 -9.04 -1.40 -3.80
N ASN A 11 -10.04 -1.36 -2.92
CA ASN A 11 -11.32 -2.04 -3.07
C ASN A 11 -12.20 -1.40 -4.16
N GLY A 12 -13.47 -1.82 -4.28
CA GLY A 12 -14.41 -1.28 -5.25
C GLY A 12 -14.10 -1.68 -6.69
N ASN A 13 -13.56 -2.89 -6.91
CA ASN A 13 -13.21 -3.42 -8.23
C ASN A 13 -12.21 -2.55 -9.02
N SER A 14 -11.28 -1.88 -8.35
CA SER A 14 -10.19 -1.15 -9.01
C SER A 14 -9.43 -2.04 -10.01
N LEU A 15 -9.13 -1.52 -11.19
CA LEU A 15 -8.49 -2.25 -12.28
C LEU A 15 -6.98 -2.04 -12.32
N ALA A 16 -6.25 -2.97 -12.93
CA ALA A 16 -4.80 -2.85 -13.17
C ALA A 16 -4.45 -1.68 -14.10
N THR A 17 -5.41 -1.23 -14.90
CA THR A 17 -5.27 -0.10 -15.83
C THR A 17 -5.56 1.26 -15.20
N ASP A 18 -5.97 1.27 -13.92
CA ASP A 18 -6.35 2.50 -13.24
C ASP A 18 -5.13 3.28 -12.71
N ASN A 19 -5.33 4.57 -12.46
CA ASN A 19 -4.40 5.43 -11.76
C ASN A 19 -2.96 5.39 -12.36
N TRP A 20 -1.98 5.26 -11.49
CA TRP A 20 -0.55 5.19 -11.79
C TRP A 20 -0.01 3.75 -11.85
N PHE A 21 -0.87 2.74 -11.77
CA PHE A 21 -0.41 1.33 -11.77
C PHE A 21 0.30 0.94 -13.07
N PRO A 22 -0.23 1.26 -14.29
CA PRO A 22 0.48 0.96 -15.53
C PRO A 22 1.86 1.61 -15.60
N TYR A 23 2.02 2.81 -15.06
CA TYR A 23 3.30 3.47 -14.97
C TYR A 23 4.31 2.70 -14.11
N LEU A 24 3.89 2.10 -13.01
CA LEU A 24 4.77 1.24 -12.20
C LEU A 24 5.14 -0.04 -12.93
N ASP A 25 4.19 -0.64 -13.67
CA ASP A 25 4.45 -1.84 -14.48
C ASP A 25 5.55 -1.61 -15.54
N GLU A 26 5.69 -0.37 -16.01
CA GLU A 26 6.72 0.02 -16.99
C GLU A 26 8.06 0.43 -16.33
N GLU A 27 8.01 1.17 -15.23
CA GLU A 27 9.20 1.80 -14.64
C GLU A 27 9.97 0.89 -13.68
N LEU A 28 9.28 0.07 -12.90
CA LEU A 28 9.95 -0.80 -11.91
C LEU A 28 10.86 -1.87 -12.56
N PRO A 29 10.49 -2.50 -13.69
CA PRO A 29 11.40 -3.42 -14.39
C PRO A 29 12.71 -2.76 -14.87
N LYS A 30 12.69 -1.47 -15.20
CA LYS A 30 13.90 -0.72 -15.60
C LYS A 30 14.90 -0.59 -14.44
N LEU A 31 14.43 -0.74 -13.19
CA LEU A 31 15.25 -0.78 -11.97
C LEU A 31 15.69 -2.21 -11.60
N GLY A 32 15.37 -3.22 -12.43
CA GLY A 32 15.67 -4.62 -12.13
C GLY A 32 14.72 -5.25 -11.12
N ILE A 33 13.55 -4.65 -10.88
CA ILE A 33 12.53 -5.16 -9.95
C ILE A 33 11.53 -6.02 -10.71
N LYS A 34 11.28 -7.23 -10.23
CA LYS A 34 10.21 -8.08 -10.74
C LYS A 34 8.85 -7.59 -10.25
N VAL A 35 8.00 -7.16 -11.15
CA VAL A 35 6.64 -6.69 -10.81
C VAL A 35 5.65 -7.85 -10.79
N ILE A 36 4.84 -7.90 -9.75
CA ILE A 36 3.72 -8.81 -9.59
C ILE A 36 2.47 -7.93 -9.40
N HIS A 37 1.71 -7.79 -10.48
CA HIS A 37 0.48 -7.01 -10.51
C HIS A 37 -0.65 -7.92 -10.98
N LYS A 38 -1.38 -8.51 -10.05
CA LYS A 38 -2.44 -9.48 -10.30
C LYS A 38 -3.78 -8.98 -9.80
N ASP A 39 -4.85 -9.51 -10.35
CA ASP A 39 -6.17 -9.29 -9.81
C ASP A 39 -6.32 -10.05 -8.50
N PHE A 40 -6.66 -9.31 -7.45
CA PHE A 40 -6.92 -9.89 -6.14
C PHE A 40 -8.32 -10.49 -6.08
N PRO A 41 -8.52 -11.61 -5.38
CA PRO A 41 -9.86 -12.15 -5.14
C PRO A 41 -10.69 -11.15 -4.33
N ASP A 42 -12.03 -11.25 -4.42
CA ASP A 42 -12.92 -10.39 -3.63
C ASP A 42 -12.63 -8.87 -3.77
N ALA A 43 -12.29 -8.43 -4.97
CA ALA A 43 -11.78 -7.08 -5.24
C ALA A 43 -12.78 -5.95 -4.89
N ASP A 44 -14.07 -6.25 -4.78
CA ASP A 44 -15.10 -5.29 -4.38
C ASP A 44 -15.00 -4.94 -2.90
N LEU A 45 -14.96 -5.94 -2.02
CA LEU A 45 -14.89 -5.76 -0.57
C LEU A 45 -13.46 -5.82 -0.02
N ALA A 46 -12.54 -6.40 -0.75
CA ALA A 46 -11.12 -6.51 -0.39
C ALA A 46 -10.87 -7.12 1.00
N ARG A 47 -11.64 -8.16 1.37
CA ARG A 47 -11.62 -8.72 2.72
C ARG A 47 -10.26 -9.30 3.08
N GLU A 48 -9.83 -9.05 4.31
CA GLU A 48 -8.56 -9.49 4.87
C GLU A 48 -8.35 -11.00 4.75
N GLU A 49 -9.40 -11.79 4.99
CA GLU A 49 -9.36 -13.26 4.94
C GLU A 49 -8.98 -13.83 3.57
N TYR A 50 -9.16 -13.05 2.48
CA TYR A 50 -8.74 -13.45 1.14
C TYR A 50 -7.43 -12.78 0.72
N TRP A 51 -7.24 -11.51 1.07
CA TRP A 51 -6.11 -10.74 0.56
C TRP A 51 -4.79 -11.08 1.24
N ILE A 52 -4.79 -11.30 2.57
CA ILE A 52 -3.55 -11.66 3.28
C ILE A 52 -2.99 -13.01 2.82
N PRO A 53 -3.80 -14.09 2.71
CA PRO A 53 -3.32 -15.34 2.11
C PRO A 53 -2.84 -15.17 0.67
N PHE A 54 -3.53 -14.36 -0.14
CA PHE A 54 -3.17 -14.16 -1.54
C PHE A 54 -1.81 -13.44 -1.70
N ILE A 55 -1.50 -12.46 -0.85
CA ILE A 55 -0.16 -11.84 -0.82
C ILE A 55 0.93 -12.90 -0.57
N THR A 56 0.67 -13.86 0.33
CA THR A 56 1.57 -14.99 0.57
C THR A 56 1.68 -15.89 -0.65
N GLU A 57 0.57 -16.22 -1.30
CA GLU A 57 0.51 -17.04 -2.52
C GLU A 57 1.29 -16.39 -3.68
N LEU A 58 1.27 -15.06 -3.78
CA LEU A 58 2.08 -14.30 -4.74
C LEU A 58 3.58 -14.35 -4.44
N GLY A 59 3.98 -15.00 -3.34
CA GLY A 59 5.36 -15.23 -2.97
C GLY A 59 6.03 -14.04 -2.30
N ALA A 60 5.29 -13.24 -1.54
CA ALA A 60 5.86 -12.16 -0.74
C ALA A 60 6.86 -12.72 0.29
N ASP A 61 8.03 -12.09 0.39
CA ASP A 61 9.13 -12.44 1.27
C ASP A 61 9.95 -11.20 1.68
N GLU A 62 11.07 -11.41 2.36
CA GLU A 62 11.97 -10.35 2.84
C GLU A 62 12.64 -9.50 1.73
N ASN A 63 12.49 -9.87 0.45
CA ASN A 63 12.95 -9.12 -0.72
C ASN A 63 11.79 -8.45 -1.47
N THR A 64 10.60 -8.45 -0.90
CA THR A 64 9.39 -7.93 -1.52
C THR A 64 9.05 -6.53 -1.04
N ILE A 65 8.80 -5.63 -1.98
CA ILE A 65 8.21 -4.30 -1.75
C ILE A 65 6.69 -4.45 -1.92
N LEU A 66 5.91 -4.13 -0.90
CA LEU A 66 4.47 -4.03 -1.03
C LEU A 66 4.08 -2.59 -1.36
N ILE A 67 3.46 -2.37 -2.50
CA ILE A 67 2.99 -1.06 -2.95
C ILE A 67 1.48 -1.07 -2.89
N GLY A 68 0.91 -0.45 -1.86
CA GLY A 68 -0.52 -0.46 -1.62
C GLY A 68 -1.17 0.91 -1.83
N HIS A 69 -2.35 0.92 -2.44
CA HIS A 69 -3.22 2.07 -2.57
C HIS A 69 -4.52 1.85 -1.79
N SER A 70 -4.94 2.81 -0.99
CA SER A 70 -6.21 2.75 -0.24
C SER A 70 -6.27 1.48 0.63
N THR A 71 -7.29 0.64 0.50
CA THR A 71 -7.42 -0.66 1.20
C THR A 71 -6.23 -1.59 0.90
N GLY A 72 -5.59 -1.49 -0.26
CA GLY A 72 -4.36 -2.23 -0.56
C GLY A 72 -3.18 -1.83 0.34
N ALA A 73 -3.11 -0.56 0.74
CA ALA A 73 -2.11 -0.11 1.70
C ALA A 73 -2.45 -0.59 3.13
N VAL A 74 -3.74 -0.69 3.47
CA VAL A 74 -4.21 -1.31 4.73
C VAL A 74 -3.80 -2.79 4.77
N ALA A 75 -4.01 -3.53 3.67
CA ALA A 75 -3.59 -4.93 3.54
C ALA A 75 -2.06 -5.08 3.68
N ALA A 76 -1.27 -4.20 3.08
CA ALA A 76 0.19 -4.21 3.23
C ALA A 76 0.63 -4.05 4.69
N MET A 77 -0.01 -3.13 5.44
CA MET A 77 0.26 -2.98 6.89
C MET A 77 -0.10 -4.25 7.67
N ARG A 78 -1.27 -4.84 7.45
CA ARG A 78 -1.69 -6.08 8.13
C ARG A 78 -0.79 -7.26 7.80
N TYR A 79 -0.36 -7.37 6.53
CA TYR A 79 0.59 -8.40 6.13
C TYR A 79 1.91 -8.29 6.90
N ALA A 80 2.43 -7.07 7.01
CA ALA A 80 3.68 -6.79 7.72
C ALA A 80 3.60 -7.00 9.24
N GLU A 81 2.42 -7.15 9.85
CA GLU A 81 2.32 -7.53 11.27
C GLU A 81 2.94 -8.89 11.56
N ASN A 82 2.85 -9.83 10.62
CA ASN A 82 3.26 -11.22 10.84
C ASN A 82 4.32 -11.73 9.87
N ASN A 83 4.70 -10.92 8.87
CA ASN A 83 5.58 -11.35 7.78
C ASN A 83 6.67 -10.30 7.53
N LYS A 84 7.90 -10.78 7.34
CA LYS A 84 9.01 -9.92 6.94
C LYS A 84 8.91 -9.58 5.45
N ILE A 85 9.11 -8.32 5.14
CA ILE A 85 9.19 -7.78 3.77
C ILE A 85 10.38 -6.84 3.64
N LEU A 86 10.75 -6.45 2.43
CA LEU A 86 11.81 -5.46 2.21
C LEU A 86 11.37 -4.07 2.69
N GLY A 87 10.18 -3.68 2.29
CA GLY A 87 9.59 -2.40 2.64
C GLY A 87 8.19 -2.23 2.08
N SER A 88 7.51 -1.18 2.49
CA SER A 88 6.19 -0.85 1.96
C SER A 88 6.06 0.61 1.53
N ILE A 89 5.22 0.80 0.52
CA ILE A 89 4.75 2.12 0.07
C ILE A 89 3.25 2.16 0.30
N LEU A 90 2.82 3.09 1.14
CA LEU A 90 1.45 3.27 1.56
C LEU A 90 0.91 4.55 0.92
N VAL A 91 -0.10 4.45 0.08
CA VAL A 91 -0.70 5.58 -0.63
C VAL A 91 -2.16 5.72 -0.23
N GLY A 92 -2.56 6.87 0.33
CA GLY A 92 -3.94 7.15 0.72
C GLY A 92 -4.49 6.14 1.74
N VAL A 93 -3.72 5.80 2.78
CA VAL A 93 -4.02 4.76 3.75
C VAL A 93 -4.74 5.29 4.99
N CYS A 94 -5.66 4.50 5.55
CA CYS A 94 -6.32 4.73 6.85
C CYS A 94 -5.96 3.64 7.87
N HIS A 95 -6.26 3.91 9.15
CA HIS A 95 -6.08 2.94 10.24
C HIS A 95 -7.39 2.59 10.96
N THR A 96 -8.49 3.24 10.58
CA THR A 96 -9.85 2.95 11.04
C THR A 96 -10.76 2.63 9.86
N ASP A 97 -11.92 2.06 10.13
CA ASP A 97 -12.96 1.80 9.13
C ASP A 97 -13.67 3.06 8.61
N LEU A 98 -13.29 4.24 9.10
CA LEU A 98 -13.88 5.54 8.75
C LEU A 98 -15.40 5.63 8.96
N GLY A 99 -16.03 4.63 9.61
CA GLY A 99 -17.48 4.48 9.71
C GLY A 99 -18.15 3.95 8.45
N ILE A 100 -17.37 3.49 7.46
CA ILE A 100 -17.85 2.98 6.17
C ILE A 100 -18.14 1.47 6.29
N ASP A 101 -19.32 1.03 5.86
CA ASP A 101 -19.76 -0.36 6.07
C ASP A 101 -18.88 -1.38 5.30
N SER A 102 -18.44 -1.08 4.08
CA SER A 102 -17.51 -1.95 3.35
C SER A 102 -16.18 -2.10 4.08
N GLU A 103 -15.66 -1.02 4.68
CA GLU A 103 -14.43 -1.08 5.47
C GLU A 103 -14.60 -1.89 6.77
N LYS A 104 -15.75 -1.77 7.44
CA LYS A 104 -16.06 -2.63 8.61
C LYS A 104 -16.09 -4.11 8.23
N ILE A 105 -16.73 -4.44 7.11
CA ILE A 105 -16.86 -5.81 6.61
C ILE A 105 -15.49 -6.36 6.15
N SER A 106 -14.57 -5.51 5.73
CA SER A 106 -13.25 -5.92 5.25
C SER A 106 -12.43 -6.73 6.26
N GLY A 107 -12.69 -6.55 7.55
CA GLY A 107 -12.04 -7.28 8.64
C GLY A 107 -10.75 -6.65 9.17
N TYR A 108 -10.11 -5.78 8.42
CA TYR A 108 -8.82 -5.18 8.81
C TYR A 108 -8.87 -4.38 10.10
N PHE A 109 -10.01 -3.82 10.47
CA PHE A 109 -10.15 -2.90 11.60
C PHE A 109 -10.74 -3.54 12.86
N ASN A 110 -10.97 -4.87 12.83
CA ASN A 110 -11.63 -5.62 13.92
C ASN A 110 -10.72 -5.86 15.13
N ARG A 111 -9.44 -5.53 15.04
CA ARG A 111 -8.46 -5.70 16.12
C ARG A 111 -7.45 -4.55 16.16
N PRO A 112 -6.81 -4.30 17.31
CA PRO A 112 -5.75 -3.31 17.42
C PRO A 112 -4.62 -3.57 16.41
N TRP A 113 -3.93 -2.49 16.00
CA TRP A 113 -2.74 -2.56 15.17
C TRP A 113 -1.51 -2.91 16.00
N ASN A 114 -0.71 -3.85 15.52
CA ASN A 114 0.61 -4.11 16.08
C ASN A 114 1.67 -3.24 15.38
N TRP A 115 1.67 -1.94 15.70
CA TRP A 115 2.57 -0.95 15.09
C TRP A 115 4.05 -1.33 15.21
N GLY A 116 4.44 -1.94 16.34
CA GLY A 116 5.80 -2.41 16.56
C GLY A 116 6.20 -3.52 15.60
N ALA A 117 5.34 -4.50 15.39
CA ALA A 117 5.59 -5.58 14.44
C ALA A 117 5.66 -5.07 13.00
N ILE A 118 4.70 -4.22 12.57
CA ILE A 118 4.70 -3.62 11.24
C ILE A 118 6.04 -2.91 10.96
N LYS A 119 6.53 -2.14 11.92
CA LYS A 119 7.79 -1.41 11.79
C LYS A 119 9.01 -2.34 11.77
N ASN A 120 9.04 -3.36 12.63
CA ASN A 120 10.19 -4.24 12.79
C ASN A 120 10.33 -5.29 11.68
N ASN A 121 9.26 -5.60 10.97
CA ASN A 121 9.22 -6.59 9.91
C ASN A 121 9.59 -6.04 8.53
N GLN A 122 10.07 -4.81 8.44
CA GLN A 122 10.51 -4.20 7.19
C GLN A 122 11.62 -3.18 7.42
N LYS A 123 12.44 -2.94 6.38
CA LYS A 123 13.58 -2.02 6.49
C LYS A 123 13.20 -0.55 6.39
N TRP A 124 12.11 -0.26 5.69
CA TRP A 124 11.62 1.10 5.46
C TRP A 124 10.12 1.11 5.15
N ILE A 125 9.49 2.22 5.46
CA ILE A 125 8.08 2.48 5.16
C ILE A 125 7.99 3.87 4.55
N VAL A 126 7.42 3.98 3.37
CA VAL A 126 7.15 5.25 2.69
C VAL A 126 5.64 5.48 2.68
N HIS A 127 5.22 6.71 2.99
CA HIS A 127 3.83 7.04 3.11
C HIS A 127 3.50 8.32 2.32
N PHE A 128 2.63 8.18 1.32
CA PHE A 128 2.09 9.27 0.53
C PHE A 128 0.68 9.63 0.96
N PHE A 129 0.45 10.90 1.18
CA PHE A 129 -0.83 11.45 1.58
C PHE A 129 -1.10 12.78 0.89
N SER A 130 -2.40 13.13 0.69
CA SER A 130 -2.81 14.44 0.21
C SER A 130 -3.81 15.09 1.18
N THR A 131 -3.63 16.38 1.44
CA THR A 131 -4.49 17.11 2.39
C THR A 131 -5.88 17.36 1.85
N ASP A 132 -6.07 17.26 0.52
CA ASP A 132 -7.32 17.35 -0.20
C ASP A 132 -7.96 16.00 -0.51
N ASP A 133 -7.48 14.92 0.12
CA ASP A 133 -8.06 13.58 -0.03
C ASP A 133 -9.52 13.58 0.45
N PRO A 134 -10.50 13.29 -0.44
CA PRO A 134 -11.92 13.38 -0.09
C PRO A 134 -12.40 12.21 0.80
N TYR A 135 -11.62 11.13 0.90
CA TYR A 135 -11.98 9.90 1.62
C TYR A 135 -11.24 9.74 2.94
N ILE A 136 -9.93 10.02 2.93
CA ILE A 136 -9.06 9.75 4.09
C ILE A 136 -8.76 11.05 4.84
N PRO A 137 -9.35 11.25 6.03
CA PRO A 137 -9.05 12.43 6.84
C PRO A 137 -7.59 12.49 7.28
N ILE A 138 -7.00 13.69 7.30
CA ILE A 138 -5.60 13.91 7.70
C ILE A 138 -5.24 13.32 9.08
N LYS A 139 -6.20 13.17 9.98
CA LYS A 139 -5.99 12.54 11.29
C LYS A 139 -5.55 11.08 11.19
N GLU A 140 -6.06 10.33 10.18
CA GLU A 140 -5.71 8.93 9.93
C GLU A 140 -4.22 8.81 9.61
N THR A 141 -3.80 9.56 8.63
CA THR A 141 -2.44 9.65 8.14
C THR A 141 -1.44 10.09 9.21
N LYS A 142 -1.77 11.16 9.98
CA LYS A 142 -0.92 11.61 11.09
C LYS A 142 -0.78 10.55 12.18
N HIS A 143 -1.84 9.80 12.45
CA HIS A 143 -1.80 8.70 13.43
C HIS A 143 -0.87 7.57 12.96
N ILE A 144 -0.99 7.15 11.69
CA ILE A 144 -0.11 6.13 11.10
C ILE A 144 1.35 6.59 11.14
N ASN A 145 1.64 7.81 10.67
CA ASN A 145 2.99 8.34 10.66
C ASN A 145 3.60 8.43 12.07
N LYS A 146 2.83 8.85 13.06
CA LYS A 146 3.26 8.91 14.47
C LYS A 146 3.69 7.52 15.00
N ASN A 147 2.95 6.46 14.66
CA ASN A 147 3.22 5.12 15.16
C ASN A 147 4.32 4.39 14.37
N LEU A 148 4.32 4.51 13.04
CA LEU A 148 5.26 3.81 12.18
C LEU A 148 6.55 4.60 11.92
N GLN A 149 6.56 5.92 12.14
CA GLN A 149 7.70 6.81 11.82
C GLN A 149 8.13 6.66 10.35
N THR A 150 7.14 6.80 9.46
CA THR A 150 7.33 6.61 8.03
C THR A 150 8.18 7.72 7.40
N GLU A 151 8.81 7.44 6.25
CA GLU A 151 9.25 8.48 5.33
C GLU A 151 8.00 9.07 4.67
N TYR A 152 7.62 10.27 5.06
CA TYR A 152 6.29 10.85 4.84
C TYR A 152 6.32 11.96 3.78
N TYR A 153 5.45 11.84 2.79
CA TYR A 153 5.29 12.81 1.71
C TYR A 153 3.86 13.33 1.67
N GLU A 154 3.71 14.61 1.95
CA GLU A 154 2.42 15.30 1.94
C GLU A 154 2.23 16.09 0.64
N TYR A 155 1.08 15.90 0.02
CA TYR A 155 0.57 16.63 -1.14
C TYR A 155 -0.64 17.46 -0.74
N ASN A 156 -1.03 18.42 -1.57
CA ASN A 156 -2.20 19.26 -1.35
C ASN A 156 -3.11 19.36 -2.58
N ASP A 157 -2.80 18.56 -3.62
CA ASP A 157 -3.47 18.59 -4.92
C ASP A 157 -3.53 17.19 -5.57
N ALA A 158 -3.38 16.14 -4.79
CA ALA A 158 -3.35 14.77 -5.31
C ALA A 158 -4.64 14.00 -5.06
N GLY A 159 -5.59 14.58 -4.32
CA GLY A 159 -6.84 13.92 -3.95
C GLY A 159 -6.55 12.57 -3.28
N HIS A 160 -7.25 11.53 -3.70
CA HIS A 160 -6.99 10.15 -3.27
C HIS A 160 -5.97 9.41 -4.16
N PHE A 161 -5.11 10.14 -4.87
CA PHE A 161 -4.16 9.58 -5.85
C PHE A 161 -4.85 8.74 -6.93
N GLY A 162 -6.05 9.16 -7.34
CA GLY A 162 -6.92 8.45 -8.27
C GLY A 162 -6.61 8.74 -9.75
N SER A 163 -7.66 8.64 -10.58
CA SER A 163 -7.60 8.66 -12.06
C SER A 163 -6.90 9.86 -12.69
N ASP A 164 -6.81 10.99 -11.98
CA ASP A 164 -6.10 12.19 -12.47
C ASP A 164 -4.57 12.05 -12.36
N LYS A 165 -4.07 11.04 -11.64
CA LYS A 165 -2.67 10.74 -11.45
C LYS A 165 -2.30 9.47 -12.22
N THR A 166 -1.86 9.62 -13.46
CA THR A 166 -1.47 8.48 -14.32
C THR A 166 0.03 8.13 -14.23
N THR A 167 0.81 8.92 -13.51
CA THR A 167 2.24 8.69 -13.29
C THR A 167 2.61 9.00 -11.84
N PHE A 168 3.69 8.35 -11.36
CA PHE A 168 4.20 8.61 -10.00
C PHE A 168 5.75 8.63 -9.97
N PRO A 169 6.40 9.63 -10.64
CA PRO A 169 7.86 9.68 -10.75
C PRO A 169 8.58 9.73 -9.39
N LYS A 170 7.98 10.43 -8.41
CA LYS A 170 8.55 10.53 -7.05
C LYS A 170 8.64 9.17 -6.36
N MET A 171 7.67 8.29 -6.57
CA MET A 171 7.71 6.93 -6.03
C MET A 171 8.88 6.13 -6.63
N ILE A 172 9.09 6.22 -7.94
CA ILE A 172 10.20 5.55 -8.64
C ILE A 172 11.56 6.06 -8.14
N GLU A 173 11.72 7.39 -7.99
CA GLU A 173 12.94 8.00 -7.43
C GLU A 173 13.26 7.43 -6.03
N ILE A 174 12.24 7.36 -5.17
CA ILE A 174 12.39 6.84 -3.80
C ILE A 174 12.77 5.37 -3.82
N ILE A 175 12.05 4.54 -4.58
CA ILE A 175 12.35 3.10 -4.68
C ILE A 175 13.79 2.89 -5.14
N LYS A 176 14.23 3.62 -6.19
CA LYS A 176 15.61 3.55 -6.68
C LYS A 176 16.62 3.82 -5.56
N ASN A 177 16.40 4.85 -4.74
CA ASN A 177 17.28 5.20 -3.63
C ASN A 177 17.27 4.15 -2.50
N LYS A 178 16.15 3.42 -2.29
CA LYS A 178 16.01 2.39 -1.24
C LYS A 178 16.66 1.07 -1.60
N ILE A 179 16.86 0.79 -2.88
CA ILE A 179 17.42 -0.48 -3.36
C ILE A 179 18.89 -0.37 -3.83
N SER A 180 19.44 0.84 -3.84
CA SER A 180 20.82 1.16 -4.23
C SER A 180 21.85 0.76 -3.20
#